data_7974fb85a38776f8524fe631f5c5b7b4
#
_entry.id   7974fb85a38776f8524fe631f5c5b7b4
#
_cell.length_a   1.000
_cell.length_b   1.000
_cell.length_c   1.000
_cell.angle_alpha   90.00
_cell.angle_beta   90.00
_cell.angle_gamma   90.00
#
_symmetry.space_group_name_H-M   'P 1'
#
loop_
_entity.id
_entity.type
_entity.pdbx_description
1 polymer ?
#
loop_
_entity_poly.entity_id
_entity_poly.type
_entity_poly.pdbx_seq_one_letter_code
_entity_poly.pdbx_strand_id
1 'polypeptide(L)'
;MANKLGGVIKLIGISEKFKEGIYTAVKPVIISKNSILSRVENEFNSIIIEGDSIGEIAFYGKGAGKLPTASAIYADIINIINNKKEKGLLFNDEKAVIFREFPKEKDWFIRISTEYRTEVICDINKLFKKVYVYSKNCFSKKEIFAIVYNEKEKDLKNKLDSIPNIKKLKTTIILFHS
;
A
#
# COMPACT_ATOMS: atom_id res chain seq x y z
N MET A 1 5.82 -13.51 -7.98
CA MET A 1 6.69 -13.27 -6.81
C MET A 1 5.86 -13.12 -5.53
N ALA A 2 4.89 -12.21 -5.47
CA ALA A 2 4.03 -12.06 -4.30
C ALA A 2 3.47 -13.38 -3.75
N ASN A 3 3.00 -14.27 -4.63
CA ASN A 3 2.51 -15.60 -4.23
C ASN A 3 3.55 -16.45 -3.48
N LYS A 4 4.85 -16.31 -3.80
CA LYS A 4 5.93 -17.00 -3.10
C LYS A 4 6.21 -16.40 -1.71
N LEU A 5 5.79 -15.16 -1.51
CA LEU A 5 5.82 -14.47 -0.23
C LEU A 5 4.57 -14.72 0.62
N GLY A 6 3.65 -15.58 0.18
CA GLY A 6 2.37 -15.78 0.86
C GLY A 6 1.40 -14.60 0.70
N GLY A 7 1.67 -13.69 -0.24
CA GLY A 7 0.90 -12.48 -0.46
C GLY A 7 0.30 -12.34 -1.85
N VAL A 8 -0.51 -11.32 -2.01
CA VAL A 8 -1.05 -10.82 -3.28
C VAL A 8 -0.74 -9.33 -3.42
N ILE A 9 -0.66 -8.85 -4.65
CA ILE A 9 -0.52 -7.40 -4.91
C ILE A 9 -1.90 -6.83 -5.17
N LYS A 10 -2.25 -5.81 -4.41
CA LYS A 10 -3.47 -5.01 -4.61
C LYS A 10 -3.10 -3.52 -4.68
N LEU A 11 -3.89 -2.75 -5.42
CA LEU A 11 -3.83 -1.29 -5.39
C LEU A 11 -4.66 -0.82 -4.20
N ILE A 12 -4.03 -0.20 -3.22
CA ILE A 12 -4.66 0.17 -1.94
C ILE A 12 -4.55 1.68 -1.74
N GLY A 13 -5.68 2.31 -1.41
CA GLY A 13 -5.72 3.64 -0.81
C GLY A 13 -5.40 3.52 0.68
N ILE A 14 -4.38 4.23 1.13
CA ILE A 14 -3.94 4.25 2.51
C ILE A 14 -4.12 5.66 3.05
N SER A 15 -4.70 5.80 4.23
CA SER A 15 -4.73 7.03 5.00
C SER A 15 -4.41 6.71 6.45
N GLU A 16 -3.34 7.31 6.98
CA GLU A 16 -2.91 7.08 8.36
C GLU A 16 -2.63 8.43 9.04
N LYS A 17 -3.24 8.64 10.21
CA LYS A 17 -3.04 9.85 11.03
C LYS A 17 -1.89 9.62 12.00
N PHE A 18 -0.95 10.54 12.02
CA PHE A 18 0.16 10.62 12.97
C PHE A 18 0.00 11.84 13.84
N LYS A 19 0.80 11.96 14.90
CA LYS A 19 0.79 13.12 15.78
C LYS A 19 1.09 14.42 15.02
N GLU A 20 2.02 14.37 14.07
CA GLU A 20 2.54 15.53 13.34
C GLU A 20 1.84 15.79 12.01
N GLY A 21 0.96 14.88 11.56
CA GLY A 21 0.29 15.04 10.27
C GLY A 21 -0.40 13.77 9.77
N ILE A 22 -0.73 13.77 8.51
CA ILE A 22 -1.46 12.68 7.84
C ILE A 22 -0.64 12.18 6.67
N TYR A 23 -0.50 10.87 6.54
CA TYR A 23 -0.05 10.24 5.30
C TYR A 23 -1.25 9.74 4.52
N THR A 24 -1.28 10.04 3.22
CA THR A 24 -2.28 9.49 2.32
C THR A 24 -1.64 9.16 0.98
N ALA A 25 -1.97 7.99 0.45
CA ALA A 25 -1.45 7.54 -0.84
C ALA A 25 -2.31 6.44 -1.45
N VAL A 26 -2.24 6.29 -2.77
CA VAL A 26 -2.73 5.12 -3.49
C VAL A 26 -1.52 4.43 -4.10
N LYS A 27 -1.23 3.21 -3.65
CA LYS A 27 -0.02 2.47 -4.05
C LYS A 27 -0.32 0.99 -4.27
N PRO A 28 0.45 0.29 -5.15
CA PRO A 28 0.52 -1.16 -5.12
C PRO A 28 1.12 -1.61 -3.78
N VAL A 29 0.47 -2.57 -3.13
CA VAL A 29 0.87 -3.11 -1.83
C VAL A 29 0.84 -4.62 -1.89
N ILE A 30 1.83 -5.29 -1.29
CA ILE A 30 1.79 -6.73 -1.06
C ILE A 30 1.11 -6.96 0.29
N ILE A 31 -0.02 -7.63 0.26
CA ILE A 31 -0.81 -7.98 1.45
C ILE A 31 -0.85 -9.49 1.63
N SER A 32 -1.03 -9.95 2.87
CA SER A 32 -1.21 -11.37 3.18
C SER A 32 -2.42 -11.95 2.44
N LYS A 33 -2.33 -13.19 1.99
CA LYS A 33 -3.47 -13.94 1.43
C LYS A 33 -4.61 -14.12 2.44
N ASN A 34 -4.30 -14.05 3.73
CA ASN A 34 -5.28 -14.17 4.81
C ASN A 34 -6.04 -12.87 5.07
N SER A 35 -5.55 -11.74 4.58
CA SER A 35 -6.24 -10.45 4.71
C SER A 35 -7.57 -10.44 3.96
N ILE A 36 -8.57 -9.79 4.54
CA ILE A 36 -9.87 -9.53 3.91
C ILE A 36 -9.69 -8.84 2.55
N LEU A 37 -8.76 -7.87 2.48
CA LEU A 37 -8.47 -7.13 1.25
C LEU A 37 -7.95 -8.02 0.12
N SER A 38 -7.34 -9.17 0.43
CA SER A 38 -6.84 -10.09 -0.59
C SER A 38 -7.94 -10.70 -1.44
N ARG A 39 -9.13 -10.86 -0.87
CA ARG A 39 -10.32 -11.50 -1.47
C ARG A 39 -11.21 -10.53 -2.23
N VAL A 40 -10.90 -9.23 -2.19
CA VAL A 40 -11.69 -8.21 -2.92
C VAL A 40 -11.41 -8.33 -4.41
N GLU A 41 -12.42 -8.68 -5.19
CA GLU A 41 -12.33 -8.89 -6.64
C GLU A 41 -13.55 -8.30 -7.35
N ASN A 42 -13.41 -8.05 -8.65
CA ASN A 42 -14.45 -7.55 -9.55
C ASN A 42 -15.11 -6.25 -9.03
N GLU A 43 -16.45 -6.23 -8.91
CA GLU A 43 -17.24 -5.08 -8.46
C GLU A 43 -17.25 -4.87 -6.95
N PHE A 44 -16.58 -5.75 -6.18
CA PHE A 44 -16.51 -5.61 -4.73
C PHE A 44 -15.44 -4.61 -4.29
N ASN A 45 -15.75 -3.90 -3.23
CA ASN A 45 -14.86 -2.99 -2.52
C ASN A 45 -14.77 -3.38 -1.06
N SER A 46 -13.68 -3.02 -0.42
CA SER A 46 -13.55 -3.13 1.04
C SER A 46 -12.84 -1.91 1.58
N ILE A 47 -13.27 -1.48 2.75
CA ILE A 47 -12.62 -0.46 3.56
C ILE A 47 -12.28 -1.08 4.90
N ILE A 48 -11.04 -0.96 5.34
CA ILE A 48 -10.61 -1.32 6.68
C ILE A 48 -10.33 -0.04 7.45
N ILE A 49 -10.91 0.06 8.63
CA ILE A 49 -10.67 1.15 9.57
C ILE A 49 -10.05 0.53 10.82
N GLU A 50 -8.89 1.05 11.20
CA GLU A 50 -8.20 0.67 12.43
C GLU A 50 -8.21 1.84 13.41
N GLY A 51 -8.60 1.58 14.63
CA GLY A 51 -8.65 2.58 15.70
C GLY A 51 -8.27 2.01 17.05
N ASP A 52 -7.71 2.87 17.91
CA ASP A 52 -7.13 2.46 19.20
C ASP A 52 -8.11 1.72 20.10
N SER A 53 -9.39 2.14 20.11
CA SER A 53 -10.41 1.57 20.99
C SER A 53 -11.26 0.48 20.35
N ILE A 54 -11.39 0.50 19.02
CA ILE A 54 -12.29 -0.40 18.29
C ILE A 54 -11.56 -1.54 17.57
N GLY A 55 -10.22 -1.45 17.51
CA GLY A 55 -9.42 -2.38 16.71
C GLY A 55 -9.70 -2.22 15.21
N GLU A 56 -9.74 -3.33 14.51
CA GLU A 56 -9.98 -3.37 13.06
C GLU A 56 -11.46 -3.60 12.76
N ILE A 57 -12.06 -2.72 11.96
CA ILE A 57 -13.40 -2.88 11.38
C ILE A 57 -13.27 -2.95 9.87
N ALA A 58 -13.89 -3.95 9.26
CA ALA A 58 -13.93 -4.11 7.82
C ALA A 58 -15.35 -3.95 7.28
N PHE A 59 -15.48 -3.12 6.25
CA PHE A 59 -16.68 -3.01 5.44
C PHE A 59 -16.41 -3.66 4.08
N TYR A 60 -17.28 -4.57 3.68
CA TYR A 60 -17.15 -5.27 2.41
C TYR A 60 -18.50 -5.27 1.70
N GLY A 61 -18.51 -4.92 0.42
CA GLY A 61 -19.74 -4.87 -0.37
C GLY A 61 -19.50 -4.55 -1.84
N LYS A 62 -20.57 -4.57 -2.60
CA LYS A 62 -20.54 -4.15 -4.01
C LYS A 62 -20.44 -2.63 -4.08
N GLY A 63 -19.33 -2.12 -4.61
CA GLY A 63 -19.12 -0.69 -4.83
C GLY A 63 -19.58 -0.21 -6.22
N ALA A 64 -19.87 -1.13 -7.12
CA ALA A 64 -20.32 -0.85 -8.47
C ALA A 64 -21.38 -1.85 -8.92
N GLY A 65 -22.07 -1.53 -10.00
CA GLY A 65 -23.11 -2.38 -10.61
C GLY A 65 -24.49 -1.71 -10.61
N LYS A 66 -25.34 -2.17 -11.51
CA LYS A 66 -26.66 -1.58 -11.77
C LYS A 66 -27.54 -1.49 -10.53
N LEU A 67 -27.68 -2.59 -9.80
CA LEU A 67 -28.55 -2.65 -8.62
C LEU A 67 -27.98 -1.88 -7.39
N PRO A 68 -26.70 -2.02 -7.01
CA PRO A 68 -26.13 -1.24 -5.91
C PRO A 68 -26.25 0.27 -6.15
N THR A 69 -25.96 0.74 -7.36
CA THR A 69 -26.05 2.16 -7.71
C THR A 69 -27.50 2.65 -7.64
N ALA A 70 -28.45 1.90 -8.19
CA ALA A 70 -29.88 2.24 -8.12
C ALA A 70 -30.38 2.29 -6.67
N SER A 71 -29.94 1.34 -5.83
CA SER A 71 -30.30 1.29 -4.40
C SER A 71 -29.78 2.51 -3.64
N ALA A 72 -28.55 2.96 -3.91
CA ALA A 72 -27.97 4.15 -3.28
C ALA A 72 -28.76 5.41 -3.67
N ILE A 73 -29.03 5.60 -4.96
CA ILE A 73 -29.83 6.75 -5.45
C ILE A 73 -31.24 6.75 -4.82
N TYR A 74 -31.87 5.58 -4.75
CA TYR A 74 -33.19 5.45 -4.15
C TYR A 74 -33.16 5.81 -2.66
N ALA A 75 -32.15 5.36 -1.92
CA ALA A 75 -31.97 5.73 -0.52
C ALA A 75 -31.82 7.24 -0.32
N ASP A 76 -31.05 7.91 -1.16
CA ASP A 76 -30.85 9.36 -1.11
C ASP A 76 -32.18 10.10 -1.37
N ILE A 77 -32.96 9.67 -2.37
CA ILE A 77 -34.30 10.25 -2.66
C ILE A 77 -35.22 10.10 -1.43
N ILE A 78 -35.26 8.92 -0.81
CA ILE A 78 -36.09 8.70 0.39
C ILE A 78 -35.62 9.58 1.56
N ASN A 79 -34.32 9.76 1.75
CA ASN A 79 -33.79 10.65 2.80
C ASN A 79 -34.21 12.10 2.57
N ILE A 80 -34.17 12.57 1.33
CA ILE A 80 -34.64 13.93 0.94
C ILE A 80 -36.13 14.10 1.22
N ILE A 81 -36.96 13.14 0.80
CA ILE A 81 -38.41 13.16 1.02
C ILE A 81 -38.75 13.21 2.51
N ASN A 82 -38.04 12.46 3.32
CA ASN A 82 -38.21 12.40 4.77
C ASN A 82 -37.59 13.59 5.52
N ASN A 83 -37.09 14.61 4.80
CA ASN A 83 -36.40 15.79 5.38
C ASN A 83 -35.30 15.43 6.40
N LYS A 84 -34.62 14.29 6.23
CA LYS A 84 -33.49 13.93 7.04
C LYS A 84 -32.32 14.86 6.67
N LYS A 85 -32.18 15.93 7.45
CA LYS A 85 -30.98 16.77 7.36
C LYS A 85 -29.78 15.95 7.81
N GLU A 86 -28.94 15.54 6.88
CA GLU A 86 -27.63 15.02 7.24
C GLU A 86 -26.85 16.14 7.92
N LYS A 87 -26.30 15.85 9.09
CA LYS A 87 -25.31 16.73 9.70
C LYS A 87 -24.09 16.66 8.80
N GLY A 88 -23.83 17.70 8.04
CA GLY A 88 -22.63 17.80 7.20
C GLY A 88 -21.37 17.53 8.02
N LEU A 89 -20.32 17.04 7.36
CA LEU A 89 -19.02 16.91 7.98
C LEU A 89 -18.56 18.27 8.50
N LEU A 90 -18.22 18.35 9.78
CA LEU A 90 -17.63 19.54 10.37
C LEU A 90 -16.16 19.57 9.96
N PHE A 91 -15.84 20.42 8.99
CA PHE A 91 -14.46 20.75 8.66
C PHE A 91 -14.01 21.93 9.53
N ASN A 92 -12.76 21.91 9.98
CA ASN A 92 -12.11 23.07 10.55
C ASN A 92 -11.26 23.77 9.48
N ASP A 93 -10.87 25.01 9.72
CA ASP A 93 -10.04 25.80 8.80
C ASP A 93 -8.54 25.51 8.94
N GLU A 94 -8.17 24.54 9.79
CA GLU A 94 -6.78 24.16 10.00
C GLU A 94 -6.25 23.36 8.82
N LYS A 95 -5.11 23.79 8.30
CA LYS A 95 -4.43 23.06 7.21
C LYS A 95 -3.75 21.82 7.77
N ALA A 96 -4.10 20.66 7.23
CA ALA A 96 -3.42 19.41 7.57
C ALA A 96 -2.00 19.39 7.01
N VAL A 97 -1.05 18.91 7.83
CA VAL A 97 0.29 18.58 7.37
C VAL A 97 0.23 17.20 6.67
N ILE A 98 0.58 17.19 5.39
CA ILE A 98 0.53 15.96 4.58
C ILE A 98 1.96 15.44 4.37
N PHE A 99 2.20 14.20 4.79
CA PHE A 99 3.47 13.51 4.51
C PHE A 99 3.50 12.98 3.08
N ARG A 100 4.57 13.29 2.35
CA ARG A 100 4.79 12.78 0.98
C ARG A 100 5.30 11.35 0.96
N GLU A 101 6.09 10.97 1.95
CA GLU A 101 6.59 9.61 2.17
C GLU A 101 6.04 9.05 3.46
N PHE A 102 5.96 7.71 3.53
CA PHE A 102 5.52 7.03 4.75
C PHE A 102 6.52 7.28 5.89
N PRO A 103 6.08 7.87 7.02
CA PRO A 103 7.01 8.37 8.04
C PRO A 103 7.62 7.30 8.93
N LYS A 104 6.98 6.11 9.03
CA LYS A 104 7.47 4.97 9.81
C LYS A 104 8.28 3.99 8.96
N GLU A 105 9.06 3.16 9.63
CA GLU A 105 9.73 2.03 9.00
C GLU A 105 8.72 0.98 8.54
N LYS A 106 8.96 0.42 7.37
CA LYS A 106 8.17 -0.66 6.76
C LYS A 106 9.09 -1.64 6.05
N ASP A 107 8.54 -2.79 5.72
CA ASP A 107 9.20 -3.74 4.84
C ASP A 107 8.87 -3.41 3.38
N TRP A 108 9.89 -3.48 2.54
CA TRP A 108 9.79 -3.09 1.15
C TRP A 108 10.19 -4.22 0.22
N PHE A 109 9.34 -4.53 -0.72
CA PHE A 109 9.69 -5.35 -1.85
C PHE A 109 10.27 -4.46 -2.97
N ILE A 110 11.46 -4.76 -3.42
CA ILE A 110 12.11 -4.03 -4.51
C ILE A 110 12.32 -4.95 -5.71
N ARG A 111 12.09 -4.38 -6.89
CA ARG A 111 12.38 -5.00 -8.18
C ARG A 111 13.27 -4.07 -8.97
N ILE A 112 14.45 -4.53 -9.29
CA ILE A 112 15.50 -3.78 -9.97
C ILE A 112 15.81 -4.46 -11.29
N SER A 113 15.86 -3.67 -12.36
CA SER A 113 16.32 -4.09 -13.69
C SER A 113 17.74 -3.57 -13.92
N THR A 114 18.68 -4.48 -14.17
CA THR A 114 20.08 -4.15 -14.40
C THR A 114 20.76 -5.22 -15.25
N GLU A 115 21.84 -4.85 -15.92
CA GLU A 115 22.78 -5.77 -16.56
C GLU A 115 23.97 -6.13 -15.65
N TYR A 116 24.20 -5.33 -14.61
CA TYR A 116 25.30 -5.44 -13.64
C TYR A 116 24.82 -6.07 -12.33
N ARG A 117 24.27 -7.28 -12.45
CA ARG A 117 23.56 -7.95 -11.35
C ARG A 117 24.40 -8.15 -10.09
N THR A 118 25.64 -8.59 -10.26
CA THR A 118 26.55 -8.92 -9.12
C THR A 118 26.93 -7.67 -8.36
N GLU A 119 27.29 -6.61 -9.06
CA GLU A 119 27.66 -5.32 -8.47
C GLU A 119 26.48 -4.70 -7.71
N VAL A 120 25.31 -4.63 -8.34
CA VAL A 120 24.08 -4.08 -7.71
C VAL A 120 23.68 -4.90 -6.48
N ILE A 121 23.80 -6.23 -6.49
CA ILE A 121 23.54 -7.06 -5.30
C ILE A 121 24.55 -6.75 -4.18
N CYS A 122 25.82 -6.58 -4.52
CA CYS A 122 26.84 -6.21 -3.56
C CYS A 122 26.52 -4.86 -2.90
N ASP A 123 26.14 -3.87 -3.68
CA ASP A 123 25.79 -2.54 -3.19
C ASP A 123 24.53 -2.55 -2.32
N ILE A 124 23.49 -3.29 -2.70
CA ILE A 124 22.31 -3.50 -1.87
C ILE A 124 22.68 -4.08 -0.50
N ASN A 125 23.53 -5.12 -0.48
CA ASN A 125 23.95 -5.76 0.78
C ASN A 125 24.80 -4.85 1.66
N LYS A 126 25.55 -3.90 1.08
CA LYS A 126 26.32 -2.88 1.83
C LYS A 126 25.43 -1.79 2.41
N LEU A 127 24.41 -1.34 1.65
CA LEU A 127 23.59 -0.19 2.01
C LEU A 127 22.49 -0.51 3.02
N PHE A 128 21.96 -1.72 3.00
CA PHE A 128 20.84 -2.12 3.86
C PHE A 128 21.28 -3.07 4.98
N LYS A 129 20.92 -2.76 6.22
CA LYS A 129 21.26 -3.57 7.39
C LYS A 129 20.58 -4.94 7.38
N LYS A 130 19.35 -4.99 6.88
CA LYS A 130 18.56 -6.22 6.80
C LYS A 130 17.88 -6.30 5.44
N VAL A 131 18.42 -7.16 4.58
CA VAL A 131 17.92 -7.37 3.22
C VAL A 131 17.98 -8.84 2.86
N TYR A 132 16.97 -9.30 2.15
CA TYR A 132 16.94 -10.63 1.57
C TYR A 132 16.85 -10.54 0.06
N VAL A 133 17.90 -10.95 -0.64
CA VAL A 133 17.96 -10.96 -2.09
C VAL A 133 17.60 -12.34 -2.63
N TYR A 134 16.60 -12.39 -3.51
CA TYR A 134 16.23 -13.63 -4.18
C TYR A 134 17.25 -13.99 -5.25
N SER A 135 18.10 -14.96 -4.93
CA SER A 135 19.24 -15.35 -5.79
C SER A 135 18.89 -16.22 -6.98
N LYS A 136 17.72 -16.88 -6.98
CA LYS A 136 17.35 -17.82 -8.05
C LYS A 136 16.88 -17.10 -9.29
N ASN A 137 17.38 -17.52 -10.47
CA ASN A 137 17.04 -17.10 -11.83
C ASN A 137 15.55 -17.37 -12.20
N CYS A 138 14.63 -17.13 -11.26
CA CYS A 138 13.23 -17.57 -11.40
C CYS A 138 12.45 -16.79 -12.46
N PHE A 139 12.91 -15.60 -12.88
CA PHE A 139 12.11 -14.71 -13.73
C PHE A 139 12.87 -14.06 -14.89
N SER A 140 14.11 -13.59 -14.69
CA SER A 140 14.94 -12.99 -15.72
C SER A 140 16.37 -12.84 -15.22
N LYS A 141 17.35 -13.09 -16.09
CA LYS A 141 18.77 -12.84 -15.78
C LYS A 141 19.08 -11.36 -15.51
N LYS A 142 18.20 -10.45 -15.96
CA LYS A 142 18.36 -8.99 -15.86
C LYS A 142 17.60 -8.37 -14.69
N GLU A 143 16.91 -9.15 -13.86
CA GLU A 143 16.10 -8.63 -12.77
C GLU A 143 16.58 -9.14 -11.41
N ILE A 144 16.60 -8.26 -10.44
CA ILE A 144 16.85 -8.53 -9.03
C ILE A 144 15.56 -8.30 -8.26
N PHE A 145 15.23 -9.23 -7.39
CA PHE A 145 14.12 -9.10 -6.45
C PHE A 145 14.69 -9.19 -5.04
N ALA A 146 14.33 -8.24 -4.20
CA ALA A 146 14.75 -8.27 -2.80
C ALA A 146 13.67 -7.75 -1.87
N ILE A 147 13.78 -8.12 -0.58
CA ILE A 147 13.02 -7.53 0.51
C ILE A 147 14.00 -6.77 1.36
N VAL A 148 13.72 -5.50 1.58
CA VAL A 148 14.41 -4.63 2.52
C VAL A 148 13.54 -4.47 3.74
N TYR A 149 14.05 -4.76 4.92
CA TYR A 149 13.29 -4.74 6.16
C TYR A 149 13.55 -3.47 6.96
N ASN A 150 12.50 -2.96 7.59
CA ASN A 150 12.57 -1.87 8.57
C ASN A 150 13.28 -0.61 8.03
N GLU A 151 12.87 -0.13 6.86
CA GLU A 151 13.39 1.12 6.27
C GLU A 151 12.28 2.15 6.11
N LYS A 152 12.61 3.43 6.35
CA LYS A 152 11.72 4.54 5.99
C LYS A 152 11.72 4.75 4.48
N GLU A 153 10.58 5.13 3.92
CA GLU A 153 10.43 5.32 2.47
C GLU A 153 11.46 6.29 1.89
N LYS A 154 11.73 7.38 2.59
CA LYS A 154 12.72 8.39 2.19
C LYS A 154 14.13 7.82 2.12
N ASP A 155 14.53 7.08 3.16
CA ASP A 155 15.88 6.52 3.25
C ASP A 155 16.08 5.40 2.24
N LEU A 156 15.05 4.57 2.03
CA LEU A 156 15.04 3.56 0.98
C LEU A 156 15.29 4.18 -0.40
N LYS A 157 14.55 5.23 -0.75
CA LYS A 157 14.70 5.93 -2.04
C LYS A 157 16.11 6.48 -2.20
N ASN A 158 16.59 7.25 -1.21
CA ASN A 158 17.92 7.85 -1.25
C ASN A 158 19.04 6.81 -1.43
N LYS A 159 18.97 5.69 -0.69
CA LYS A 159 19.93 4.59 -0.81
C LYS A 159 19.86 3.92 -2.17
N LEU A 160 18.66 3.65 -2.69
CA LEU A 160 18.51 3.01 -4.00
C LEU A 160 18.94 3.92 -5.15
N ASP A 161 18.69 5.23 -5.05
CA ASP A 161 19.12 6.21 -6.05
C ASP A 161 20.65 6.40 -6.08
N SER A 162 21.35 6.06 -5.00
CA SER A 162 22.81 6.07 -4.93
C SER A 162 23.48 4.87 -5.59
N ILE A 163 22.73 3.82 -5.92
CA ILE A 163 23.30 2.63 -6.57
C ILE A 163 23.45 2.86 -8.07
N PRO A 164 24.65 2.77 -8.63
CA PRO A 164 24.86 2.91 -10.06
C PRO A 164 24.26 1.73 -10.83
N ASN A 165 24.09 1.90 -12.13
CA ASN A 165 23.68 0.84 -13.07
C ASN A 165 22.26 0.27 -12.88
N ILE A 166 21.38 0.96 -12.16
CA ILE A 166 19.96 0.62 -12.13
C ILE A 166 19.26 1.23 -13.35
N LYS A 167 18.73 0.37 -14.24
CA LYS A 167 17.94 0.82 -15.41
C LYS A 167 16.48 1.13 -15.05
N LYS A 168 15.90 0.34 -14.16
CA LYS A 168 14.50 0.49 -13.72
C LYS A 168 14.34 -0.02 -12.30
N LEU A 169 13.71 0.81 -11.48
CA LEU A 169 13.40 0.50 -10.09
C LEU A 169 11.89 0.52 -9.87
N LYS A 170 11.38 -0.46 -9.14
CA LYS A 170 10.03 -0.47 -8.58
C LYS A 170 10.09 -0.87 -7.12
N THR A 171 9.45 -0.10 -6.28
CA THR A 171 9.29 -0.37 -4.85
C THR A 171 7.83 -0.64 -4.53
N THR A 172 7.57 -1.54 -3.61
CA THR A 172 6.22 -1.91 -3.17
C THR A 172 6.24 -2.15 -1.67
N ILE A 173 5.33 -1.55 -0.93
CA ILE A 173 5.18 -1.77 0.51
C ILE A 173 4.69 -3.21 0.74
N ILE A 174 5.20 -3.83 1.79
CA ILE A 174 4.72 -5.11 2.28
C ILE A 174 3.92 -4.85 3.55
N LEU A 175 2.64 -5.20 3.53
CA LEU A 175 1.77 -5.18 4.70
C LEU A 175 1.33 -6.62 4.98
N PHE A 176 2.12 -7.32 5.77
CA PHE A 176 1.66 -8.54 6.42
C PHE A 176 1.13 -8.14 7.80
N HIS A 177 -0.18 -7.98 7.92
CA HIS A 177 -0.78 -7.97 9.24
C HIS A 177 -0.63 -9.37 9.83
N SER A 178 0.05 -9.45 10.95
CA SER A 178 0.19 -10.63 11.79
C SER A 178 -1.14 -11.06 12.35
#